data_f68212bebb67705faaca8a4daa4d9e5f
#
_entry.id   f68212bebb67705faaca8a4daa4d9e5f
#
_cell.length_a   1.000
_cell.length_b   1.000
_cell.length_c   1.000
_cell.angle_alpha   90.00
_cell.angle_beta   90.00
_cell.angle_gamma   90.00
#
_symmetry.space_group_name_H-M   'P 1'
#
loop_
_entity.id
_entity.type
_entity.pdbx_description
1 polymer ?
#
loop_
_entity_poly.entity_id
_entity_poly.type
_entity_poly.pdbx_seq_one_letter_code
_entity_poly.pdbx_strand_id
1 'polypeptide(L)'
;MKKFFIATILAVAAVLPASAQVRSLDMKANRRSDFGLGIGVTFQLPRNFEFAPSLNYYFNDSNTLTIDGDFRYRFELPRNFSLYPILGPVFFHADDYNKLGVDIGLGFAYDINSHWAIGAEGKYQYVDDWDDAYLSFCASYKF
;
A
#
# COMPACT_ATOMS: atom_id res chain seq x y z
N MET A 1 -4.13 -14.60 -17.15
CA MET A 1 -4.29 -13.44 -16.30
C MET A 1 -3.39 -13.45 -15.08
N LYS A 2 -3.18 -14.56 -14.38
CA LYS A 2 -2.23 -14.63 -13.28
C LYS A 2 -0.80 -14.25 -13.70
N LYS A 3 -0.40 -14.61 -14.92
CA LYS A 3 0.92 -14.27 -15.48
C LYS A 3 1.10 -12.76 -15.68
N PHE A 4 0.02 -12.04 -15.96
CA PHE A 4 0.04 -10.60 -16.14
C PHE A 4 0.35 -9.87 -14.83
N PHE A 5 -0.21 -10.34 -13.72
CA PHE A 5 0.02 -9.77 -12.39
C PHE A 5 1.46 -9.93 -11.95
N ILE A 6 2.00 -11.13 -12.09
CA ILE A 6 3.39 -11.43 -11.74
C ILE A 6 4.34 -10.59 -12.59
N ALA A 7 4.07 -10.48 -13.89
CA ALA A 7 4.88 -9.67 -14.79
C ALA A 7 4.83 -8.18 -14.43
N THR A 8 3.66 -7.67 -14.03
CA THR A 8 3.50 -6.27 -13.63
C THR A 8 4.26 -5.99 -12.32
N ILE A 9 4.16 -6.87 -11.34
CA ILE A 9 4.90 -6.74 -10.08
C ILE A 9 6.41 -6.78 -10.32
N LEU A 10 6.86 -7.71 -11.17
CA LEU A 10 8.28 -7.80 -11.54
C LEU A 10 8.75 -6.58 -12.32
N ALA A 11 7.92 -6.06 -13.22
CA ALA A 11 8.26 -4.85 -13.98
C ALA A 11 8.36 -3.62 -13.06
N VAL A 12 7.46 -3.47 -12.10
CA VAL A 12 7.52 -2.39 -11.11
C VAL A 12 8.77 -2.54 -10.25
N ALA A 13 9.09 -3.76 -9.83
CA ALA A 13 10.31 -4.01 -9.06
C ALA A 13 11.58 -3.71 -9.87
N ALA A 14 11.55 -3.97 -11.18
CA ALA A 14 12.70 -3.71 -12.06
C ALA A 14 12.94 -2.22 -12.32
N VAL A 15 11.92 -1.38 -12.17
CA VAL A 15 12.03 0.06 -12.39
C VAL A 15 12.55 0.80 -11.15
N LEU A 16 12.58 0.14 -9.99
CA LEU A 16 13.09 0.76 -8.77
C LEU A 16 14.59 1.06 -8.92
N PRO A 17 15.03 2.25 -8.50
CA PRO A 17 16.44 2.58 -8.57
C PRO A 17 17.29 1.62 -7.74
N ALA A 18 18.50 1.35 -8.20
CA ALA A 18 19.42 0.45 -7.50
C ALA A 18 19.74 0.89 -6.06
N SER A 19 19.50 2.16 -5.75
CA SER A 19 19.68 2.72 -4.42
C SER A 19 18.51 2.44 -3.47
N ALA A 20 17.40 1.89 -3.98
CA ALA A 20 16.25 1.56 -3.14
C ALA A 20 16.57 0.33 -2.29
N GLN A 21 16.28 0.43 -1.00
CA GLN A 21 16.49 -0.66 -0.04
C GLN A 21 15.15 -1.11 0.52
N VAL A 22 14.99 -2.41 0.72
CA VAL A 22 13.81 -2.93 1.40
C VAL A 22 13.85 -2.48 2.85
N ARG A 23 12.85 -1.69 3.25
CA ARG A 23 12.72 -1.20 4.62
C ARG A 23 11.92 -2.15 5.48
N SER A 24 10.78 -2.61 4.97
CA SER A 24 9.87 -3.44 5.75
C SER A 24 9.01 -4.34 4.88
N LEU A 25 8.51 -5.39 5.52
CA LEU A 25 7.46 -6.24 5.01
C LEU A 25 6.17 -5.85 5.77
N ASP A 26 5.10 -5.58 5.03
CA ASP A 26 3.89 -5.00 5.61
C ASP A 26 2.71 -5.98 5.50
N MET A 27 1.93 -6.06 6.56
CA MET A 27 0.65 -6.75 6.56
C MET A 27 -0.44 -5.73 6.83
N LYS A 28 -1.54 -5.81 6.09
CA LYS A 28 -2.62 -4.83 6.15
C LYS A 28 -3.96 -5.51 6.37
N ALA A 29 -4.78 -4.89 7.20
CA ALA A 29 -6.20 -5.21 7.32
C ALA A 29 -6.98 -3.98 6.88
N ASN A 30 -7.75 -4.12 5.81
CA ASN A 30 -8.45 -3.02 5.17
C ASN A 30 -9.94 -3.10 5.43
N ARG A 31 -10.55 -1.95 5.69
CA ARG A 31 -11.99 -1.84 5.87
C ARG A 31 -12.54 -0.75 4.96
N ARG A 32 -13.41 -1.18 4.05
CA ARG A 32 -14.27 -0.27 3.28
C ARG A 32 -15.70 -0.78 3.49
N SER A 33 -16.50 -0.96 2.46
CA SER A 33 -17.77 -1.68 2.61
C SER A 33 -17.55 -3.15 2.97
N ASP A 34 -16.41 -3.71 2.54
CA ASP A 34 -16.02 -5.10 2.77
C ASP A 34 -14.68 -5.16 3.49
N PHE A 35 -14.45 -6.27 4.18
CA PHE A 35 -13.19 -6.53 4.85
C PHE A 35 -12.18 -7.11 3.85
N GLY A 36 -10.92 -6.68 3.95
CA GLY A 36 -9.85 -7.19 3.10
C GLY A 36 -8.55 -7.37 3.87
N LEU A 37 -7.71 -8.24 3.35
CA LEU A 37 -6.35 -8.44 3.86
C LEU A 37 -5.34 -8.13 2.75
N GLY A 38 -4.20 -7.60 3.14
CA GLY A 38 -3.15 -7.23 2.21
C GLY A 38 -1.76 -7.53 2.71
N ILE A 39 -0.85 -7.66 1.77
CA ILE A 39 0.58 -7.75 2.02
C ILE A 39 1.29 -6.74 1.13
N GLY A 40 2.40 -6.24 1.62
CA GLY A 40 3.17 -5.27 0.86
C GLY A 40 4.62 -5.23 1.30
N VAL A 41 5.39 -4.49 0.54
CA VAL A 41 6.79 -4.24 0.85
C VAL A 41 7.01 -2.74 0.76
N THR A 42 7.78 -2.18 1.67
CA THR A 42 8.17 -0.78 1.62
C THR A 42 9.64 -0.68 1.25
N PHE A 43 9.92 0.10 0.19
CA PHE A 43 11.27 0.41 -0.24
C PHE A 43 11.63 1.82 0.19
N GLN A 44 12.79 1.96 0.82
CA GLN A 44 13.31 3.27 1.20
C GLN A 44 13.96 3.93 0.00
N LEU A 45 13.51 5.12 -0.34
CA LEU A 45 14.07 5.97 -1.39
C LEU A 45 14.86 7.11 -0.73
N PRO A 46 15.68 7.85 -1.50
CA PRO A 46 16.39 9.01 -0.94
C PRO A 46 15.44 10.07 -0.39
N ARG A 47 15.90 10.86 0.58
CA ARG A 47 15.20 12.04 1.13
C ARG A 47 13.86 11.72 1.83
N ASN A 48 13.78 10.60 2.56
CA ASN A 48 12.59 10.18 3.28
C ASN A 48 11.40 9.82 2.39
N PHE A 49 11.60 9.69 1.09
CA PHE A 49 10.59 9.10 0.22
C PHE A 49 10.57 7.59 0.36
N GLU A 50 9.38 7.02 0.19
CA GLU A 50 9.19 5.58 0.22
C GLU A 50 8.30 5.17 -0.94
N PHE A 51 8.55 3.98 -1.47
CA PHE A 51 7.65 3.31 -2.42
C PHE A 51 7.17 2.02 -1.79
N ALA A 52 5.85 1.88 -1.69
CA ALA A 52 5.23 0.79 -0.97
C ALA A 52 4.18 0.08 -1.84
N PRO A 53 4.63 -0.82 -2.72
CA PRO A 53 3.68 -1.65 -3.46
C PRO A 53 3.00 -2.63 -2.51
N SER A 54 1.71 -2.86 -2.73
CA SER A 54 0.94 -3.80 -1.93
C SER A 54 -0.11 -4.51 -2.76
N LEU A 55 -0.46 -5.71 -2.30
CA LEU A 55 -1.49 -6.55 -2.89
C LEU A 55 -2.57 -6.75 -1.83
N ASN A 56 -3.81 -6.42 -2.17
CA ASN A 56 -4.93 -6.52 -1.23
C ASN A 56 -6.04 -7.39 -1.83
N TYR A 57 -6.60 -8.25 -1.02
CA TYR A 57 -7.74 -9.09 -1.38
C TYR A 57 -8.91 -8.74 -0.48
N TYR A 58 -10.05 -8.44 -1.09
CA TYR A 58 -11.29 -8.11 -0.40
C TYR A 58 -12.24 -9.28 -0.44
N PHE A 59 -12.75 -9.66 0.74
CA PHE A 59 -13.69 -10.76 0.91
C PHE A 59 -15.10 -10.24 0.60
N ASN A 60 -15.47 -10.30 -0.67
CA ASN A 60 -16.78 -9.90 -1.14
C ASN A 60 -17.24 -10.84 -2.25
N ASP A 61 -18.46 -10.64 -2.75
CA ASP A 61 -19.03 -11.51 -3.78
C ASP A 61 -18.27 -11.45 -5.10
N SER A 62 -17.57 -10.36 -5.35
CA SER A 62 -16.82 -10.15 -6.60
C SER A 62 -15.35 -10.57 -6.51
N ASN A 63 -14.89 -11.04 -5.36
CA ASN A 63 -13.49 -11.44 -5.15
C ASN A 63 -12.52 -10.38 -5.64
N THR A 64 -12.65 -9.17 -5.13
CA THR A 64 -11.88 -8.02 -5.59
C THR A 64 -10.42 -8.11 -5.14
N LEU A 65 -9.50 -7.94 -6.08
CA LEU A 65 -8.08 -7.87 -5.84
C LEU A 65 -7.59 -6.49 -6.24
N THR A 66 -6.78 -5.86 -5.41
CA THR A 66 -6.17 -4.57 -5.74
C THR A 66 -4.66 -4.64 -5.65
N ILE A 67 -3.99 -3.93 -6.55
CA ILE A 67 -2.56 -3.71 -6.51
C ILE A 67 -2.34 -2.21 -6.37
N ASP A 68 -1.72 -1.80 -5.28
CA ASP A 68 -1.45 -0.40 -4.99
C ASP A 68 0.05 -0.14 -5.17
N GLY A 69 0.39 0.98 -5.80
CA GLY A 69 1.76 1.45 -5.90
C GLY A 69 1.89 2.78 -5.17
N ASP A 70 1.96 2.75 -3.86
CA ASP A 70 1.92 3.95 -3.04
C ASP A 70 3.29 4.61 -2.95
N PHE A 71 3.34 5.89 -3.23
CA PHE A 71 4.47 6.74 -2.91
C PHE A 71 4.14 7.50 -1.64
N ARG A 72 5.11 7.55 -0.72
CA ARG A 72 4.96 8.18 0.58
C ARG A 72 6.12 9.12 0.83
N TYR A 73 5.86 10.17 1.61
CA TYR A 73 6.91 10.99 2.21
C TYR A 73 6.78 10.88 3.73
N ARG A 74 7.81 10.40 4.39
CA ARG A 74 7.76 10.13 5.84
C ARG A 74 8.27 11.32 6.63
N PHE A 75 7.41 11.84 7.51
CA PHE A 75 7.77 12.80 8.54
C PHE A 75 7.99 12.06 9.84
N GLU A 76 9.21 12.06 10.34
CA GLU A 76 9.50 11.43 11.63
C GLU A 76 9.16 12.39 12.75
N LEU A 77 8.33 11.93 13.67
CA LEU A 77 7.86 12.69 14.82
C LEU A 77 8.54 12.19 16.08
N PRO A 78 8.50 12.97 17.20
CA PRO A 78 9.03 12.49 18.48
C PRO A 78 8.32 11.23 18.97
N ARG A 79 8.98 10.48 19.84
CA ARG A 79 8.43 9.29 20.51
C ARG A 79 8.11 8.14 19.57
N ASN A 80 8.93 7.97 18.52
CA ASN A 80 8.82 6.85 17.57
C ASN A 80 7.55 6.89 16.71
N PHE A 81 6.92 8.05 16.57
CA PHE A 81 5.80 8.24 15.68
C PHE A 81 6.28 8.71 14.31
N SER A 82 5.51 8.37 13.28
CA SER A 82 5.71 8.84 11.91
C SER A 82 4.38 9.21 11.30
N LEU A 83 4.39 10.26 10.49
CA LEU A 83 3.23 10.69 9.70
C LEU A 83 3.65 10.71 8.23
N TYR A 84 2.83 10.17 7.34
CA TYR A 84 3.19 10.13 5.94
C TYR A 84 1.99 10.33 5.03
N PRO A 85 2.00 11.35 4.17
CA PRO A 85 1.06 11.45 3.07
C PRO A 85 1.34 10.36 2.04
N ILE A 86 0.29 9.91 1.36
CA ILE A 86 0.32 8.80 0.41
C ILE A 86 -0.29 9.28 -0.89
N LEU A 87 0.35 8.93 -2.00
CA LEU A 87 -0.17 9.17 -3.34
C LEU A 87 0.34 8.07 -4.26
N GLY A 88 -0.53 7.46 -5.04
CA GLY A 88 -0.09 6.46 -6.00
C GLY A 88 -1.21 5.86 -6.82
N PRO A 89 -0.84 5.14 -7.89
CA PRO A 89 -1.82 4.42 -8.69
C PRO A 89 -2.33 3.18 -7.96
N VAL A 90 -3.55 2.81 -8.29
CA VAL A 90 -4.16 1.57 -7.82
C VAL A 90 -4.81 0.86 -9.01
N PHE A 91 -4.64 -0.44 -9.08
CA PHE A 91 -5.27 -1.29 -10.08
C PHE A 91 -6.25 -2.23 -9.40
N PHE A 92 -7.50 -2.20 -9.87
CA PHE A 92 -8.57 -3.06 -9.39
C PHE A 92 -8.81 -4.20 -10.35
N HIS A 93 -8.88 -5.40 -9.84
CA HIS A 93 -9.29 -6.58 -10.59
C HIS A 93 -10.44 -7.28 -9.86
N ALA A 94 -11.55 -7.46 -10.54
CA ALA A 94 -12.69 -8.21 -10.04
C ALA A 94 -13.16 -9.15 -11.15
N ASP A 95 -14.13 -10.02 -10.84
CA ASP A 95 -14.57 -11.08 -11.78
C ASP A 95 -14.97 -10.54 -13.14
N ASP A 96 -15.62 -9.36 -13.18
CA ASP A 96 -16.23 -8.84 -14.40
C ASP A 96 -15.51 -7.62 -14.97
N TYR A 97 -14.49 -7.05 -14.28
CA TYR A 97 -13.87 -5.83 -14.76
C TYR A 97 -12.47 -5.60 -14.19
N ASN A 98 -11.72 -4.78 -14.93
CA ASN A 98 -10.44 -4.24 -14.47
C ASN A 98 -10.52 -2.73 -14.54
N LYS A 99 -10.08 -2.03 -13.49
CA LYS A 99 -10.07 -0.58 -13.44
C LYS A 99 -8.78 -0.05 -12.87
N LEU A 100 -8.38 1.11 -13.37
CA LEU A 100 -7.21 1.83 -12.90
C LEU A 100 -7.67 3.10 -12.19
N GLY A 101 -7.07 3.39 -11.05
CA GLY A 101 -7.39 4.58 -10.28
C GLY A 101 -6.18 5.18 -9.61
N VAL A 102 -6.44 6.16 -8.75
CA VAL A 102 -5.42 6.86 -7.96
C VAL A 102 -5.84 6.90 -6.51
N ASP A 103 -4.90 6.60 -5.62
CA ASP A 103 -5.08 6.75 -4.18
C ASP A 103 -4.44 8.04 -3.70
N ILE A 104 -5.13 8.73 -2.81
CA ILE A 104 -4.56 9.81 -2.01
C ILE A 104 -4.93 9.58 -0.55
N GLY A 105 -3.98 9.77 0.35
CA GLY A 105 -4.26 9.50 1.75
C GLY A 105 -3.20 9.99 2.69
N LEU A 106 -3.39 9.58 3.94
CA LEU A 106 -2.51 9.93 5.04
C LEU A 106 -2.35 8.71 5.92
N GLY A 107 -1.12 8.43 6.32
CA GLY A 107 -0.80 7.32 7.21
C GLY A 107 -0.11 7.79 8.48
N PHE A 108 -0.24 6.98 9.50
CA PHE A 108 0.36 7.20 10.80
C PHE A 108 0.95 5.88 11.29
N ALA A 109 2.17 5.92 11.80
CA ALA A 109 2.85 4.72 12.27
C ALA A 109 3.54 4.95 13.61
N TYR A 110 3.63 3.89 14.39
CA TYR A 110 4.32 3.86 15.66
C TYR A 110 5.29 2.69 15.68
N ASP A 111 6.57 2.98 15.93
CA ASP A 111 7.60 1.95 16.07
C ASP A 111 7.55 1.38 17.48
N ILE A 112 7.15 0.10 17.58
CA ILE A 112 7.10 -0.60 18.87
C ILE A 112 8.53 -0.89 19.36
N ASN A 113 9.39 -1.32 18.42
CA ASN A 113 10.80 -1.58 18.68
C ASN A 113 11.59 -1.41 17.38
N SER A 114 12.84 -1.84 17.36
CA SER A 114 13.69 -1.69 16.17
C SER A 114 13.22 -2.50 14.96
N HIS A 115 12.38 -3.52 15.16
CA HIS A 115 11.94 -4.42 14.09
C HIS A 115 10.45 -4.34 13.80
N TRP A 116 9.60 -3.92 14.74
CA TRP A 116 8.15 -3.93 14.56
C TRP A 116 7.56 -2.54 14.63
N ALA A 117 6.60 -2.28 13.77
CA ALA A 117 5.80 -1.06 13.77
C ALA A 117 4.33 -1.41 13.53
N ILE A 118 3.45 -0.60 14.08
CA ILE A 118 2.01 -0.67 13.80
C ILE A 118 1.57 0.69 13.26
N GLY A 119 0.49 0.70 12.50
CA GLY A 119 0.00 1.96 11.95
C GLY A 119 -1.41 1.86 11.43
N ALA A 120 -1.90 3.01 10.98
CA ALA A 120 -3.19 3.13 10.34
C ALA A 120 -3.07 4.08 9.16
N GLU A 121 -3.82 3.80 8.10
CA GLU A 121 -3.86 4.62 6.89
C GLU A 121 -5.30 4.88 6.51
N GLY A 122 -5.59 6.14 6.21
CA GLY A 122 -6.85 6.52 5.60
C GLY A 122 -6.59 6.95 4.17
N LYS A 123 -7.27 6.33 3.22
CA LYS A 123 -7.08 6.60 1.80
C LYS A 123 -8.41 6.88 1.13
N TYR A 124 -8.36 7.75 0.14
CA TYR A 124 -9.46 7.98 -0.77
C TYR A 124 -9.04 7.53 -2.16
N GLN A 125 -9.84 6.66 -2.77
CA GLN A 125 -9.55 6.07 -4.08
C GLN A 125 -10.45 6.67 -5.14
N TYR A 126 -9.85 7.26 -6.15
CA TYR A 126 -10.54 7.76 -7.34
C TYR A 126 -10.43 6.72 -8.44
N VAL A 127 -11.53 6.05 -8.73
CA VAL A 127 -11.63 5.08 -9.81
C VAL A 127 -12.78 5.50 -10.71
N ASP A 128 -12.66 5.30 -12.01
CA ASP A 128 -13.70 5.65 -12.99
C ASP A 128 -15.09 5.17 -12.52
N ASP A 129 -16.03 6.11 -12.42
CA ASP A 129 -17.42 5.90 -12.00
C ASP A 129 -17.56 5.38 -10.56
N TRP A 130 -16.47 5.35 -9.79
CA TRP A 130 -16.53 4.83 -8.44
C TRP A 130 -15.43 5.42 -7.56
N ASP A 131 -15.83 6.21 -6.60
CA ASP A 131 -14.95 6.78 -5.60
C ASP A 131 -15.27 6.16 -4.25
N ASP A 132 -14.26 5.86 -3.46
CA ASP A 132 -14.47 5.29 -2.14
C ASP A 132 -13.32 5.66 -1.20
N ALA A 133 -13.64 5.71 0.09
CA ALA A 133 -12.66 5.90 1.14
C ALA A 133 -12.54 4.61 1.95
N TYR A 134 -11.35 4.31 2.42
CA TYR A 134 -11.16 3.14 3.27
C TYR A 134 -10.08 3.38 4.33
N LEU A 135 -10.16 2.55 5.37
CA LEU A 135 -9.23 2.57 6.47
C LEU A 135 -8.43 1.28 6.48
N SER A 136 -7.12 1.39 6.69
CA SER A 136 -6.22 0.24 6.80
C SER A 136 -5.49 0.28 8.12
N PHE A 137 -5.39 -0.89 8.76
CA PHE A 137 -4.51 -1.09 9.90
C PHE A 137 -3.32 -1.92 9.42
N CYS A 138 -2.12 -1.49 9.79
CA CYS A 138 -0.88 -2.04 9.27
C CYS A 138 -0.01 -2.56 10.39
N ALA A 139 0.63 -3.70 10.16
CA ALA A 139 1.72 -4.19 10.97
C ALA A 139 2.91 -4.41 10.05
N SER A 140 4.07 -3.89 10.44
CA SER A 140 5.26 -3.90 9.59
C SER A 140 6.43 -4.53 10.33
N TYR A 141 7.14 -5.41 9.65
CA TYR A 141 8.41 -5.93 10.12
C TYR A 141 9.54 -5.21 9.38
N LYS A 142 10.38 -4.52 10.15
CA LYS A 142 11.48 -3.73 9.60
C LYS A 142 12.77 -4.54 9.62
N PHE A 143 13.48 -4.46 8.52
CA PHE A 143 14.77 -5.12 8.37
C PHE A 143 15.93 -4.28 8.88
#